data_0d95f4bb4d42f3a403be3a5ecb892400
#
_entry.id   0d95f4bb4d42f3a403be3a5ecb892400
#
_cell.length_a   1.000
_cell.length_b   1.000
_cell.length_c   1.000
_cell.angle_alpha   90.00
_cell.angle_beta   90.00
_cell.angle_gamma   90.00
#
_symmetry.space_group_name_H-M   'P 1'
#
loop_
_entity.id
_entity.type
_entity.pdbx_description
1 polymer ?
#
loop_
_entity_poly.entity_id
_entity_poly.type
_entity_poly.pdbx_seq_one_letter_code
_entity_poly.pdbx_strand_id
1 'polypeptide(L)'
;GKISGTMGTIGTTSFFPSKNLGCYGDGGAIFTNDDELAYKMRGIVNHGMYKRYYHDEVGVNSRLDSVQAAVLRVKLPLLDSYNAARRSAADYYDKAFANHPNILTPKRSENSTHVFHQYTLRILNGKRNELQAFLAEKEIPAMIYYPVALRKQKAYYQESNAADFVNTDKLLDQVISLPMHTELEEEQLKFITDSVLEFMK
;
A
#
# COMPACT_ATOMS: atom_id res chain seq x y z
N GLY A 1 12.94 14.93 -8.82
CA GLY A 1 12.70 13.77 -9.48
C GLY A 1 13.52 12.53 -9.13
N LYS A 2 13.26 11.90 -7.94
CA LYS A 2 13.81 10.58 -7.60
C LYS A 2 12.65 9.60 -7.37
N ILE A 3 12.83 8.35 -7.74
CA ILE A 3 11.85 7.29 -7.51
C ILE A 3 11.90 6.87 -6.04
N SER A 4 10.75 6.71 -5.40
CA SER A 4 10.68 6.20 -4.02
C SER A 4 11.27 4.79 -3.95
N GLY A 5 12.01 4.50 -2.87
CA GLY A 5 12.78 3.26 -2.75
C GLY A 5 14.19 3.31 -3.34
N THR A 6 14.60 4.43 -3.99
CA THR A 6 15.96 4.60 -4.54
C THR A 6 16.73 5.77 -3.92
N MET A 7 16.21 6.36 -2.83
CA MET A 7 16.79 7.58 -2.23
C MET A 7 17.71 7.28 -1.05
N GLY A 8 17.50 6.19 -0.36
CA GLY A 8 18.33 5.75 0.77
C GLY A 8 19.46 4.81 0.35
N THR A 9 20.26 4.37 1.30
CA THR A 9 21.33 3.38 1.10
C THR A 9 20.77 2.05 0.60
N ILE A 10 19.63 1.63 1.13
CA ILE A 10 18.88 0.43 0.73
C ILE A 10 17.41 0.83 0.57
N GLY A 11 16.80 0.42 -0.52
CA GLY A 11 15.37 0.51 -0.75
C GLY A 11 14.74 -0.87 -0.90
N THR A 12 13.48 -0.99 -0.54
CA THR A 12 12.72 -2.24 -0.71
C THR A 12 11.40 -1.99 -1.42
N THR A 13 10.93 -2.98 -2.18
CA THR A 13 9.58 -2.96 -2.75
C THR A 13 8.92 -4.32 -2.56
N SER A 14 7.60 -4.32 -2.54
CA SER A 14 6.77 -5.51 -2.47
C SER A 14 6.14 -5.80 -3.81
N PHE A 15 6.13 -7.06 -4.21
CA PHE A 15 5.39 -7.58 -5.36
C PHE A 15 4.18 -8.42 -4.93
N PHE A 16 3.70 -8.27 -3.69
CA PHE A 16 2.47 -8.91 -3.25
C PHE A 16 1.34 -8.69 -4.28
N PRO A 17 0.44 -9.65 -4.53
CA PRO A 17 -0.52 -9.63 -5.65
C PRO A 17 -1.34 -8.34 -5.79
N SER A 18 -1.68 -7.67 -4.68
CA SER A 18 -2.47 -6.43 -4.70
C SER A 18 -1.64 -5.17 -5.02
N LYS A 19 -0.31 -5.26 -5.14
CA LYS A 19 0.53 -4.09 -5.43
C LYS A 19 0.36 -3.62 -6.87
N ASN A 20 0.71 -2.37 -7.15
CA ASN A 20 0.64 -1.81 -8.50
C ASN A 20 1.43 -2.66 -9.50
N LEU A 21 2.58 -3.18 -9.08
CA LEU A 21 3.30 -4.25 -9.75
C LEU A 21 3.27 -5.49 -8.85
N GLY A 22 2.26 -6.34 -9.01
CA GLY A 22 2.07 -7.56 -8.22
C GLY A 22 2.34 -8.82 -9.01
N CYS A 23 3.02 -9.81 -8.40
CA CYS A 23 3.08 -11.18 -8.90
C CYS A 23 1.87 -12.02 -8.42
N TYR A 24 1.87 -13.32 -8.62
CA TYR A 24 0.75 -14.21 -8.23
C TYR A 24 0.99 -14.93 -6.90
N GLY A 25 1.92 -14.45 -6.10
CA GLY A 25 2.27 -14.93 -4.78
C GLY A 25 3.13 -13.89 -4.07
N ASP A 26 3.87 -14.30 -3.04
CA ASP A 26 4.80 -13.41 -2.37
C ASP A 26 6.01 -13.08 -3.25
N GLY A 27 6.45 -11.84 -3.17
CA GLY A 27 7.63 -11.36 -3.88
C GLY A 27 8.01 -9.95 -3.46
N GLY A 28 9.25 -9.61 -3.76
CA GLY A 28 9.81 -8.29 -3.50
C GLY A 28 11.17 -8.13 -4.15
N ALA A 29 11.71 -6.92 -4.05
CA ALA A 29 13.08 -6.63 -4.46
C ALA A 29 13.74 -5.66 -3.48
N ILE A 30 15.06 -5.72 -3.44
CA ILE A 30 15.91 -4.84 -2.67
C ILE A 30 16.79 -4.09 -3.67
N PHE A 31 16.92 -2.78 -3.49
CA PHE A 31 17.70 -1.88 -4.34
C PHE A 31 18.81 -1.21 -3.54
N THR A 32 19.99 -1.15 -4.11
CA THR A 32 21.11 -0.37 -3.58
C THR A 32 22.02 0.04 -4.74
N ASN A 33 22.75 1.15 -4.55
CA ASN A 33 23.84 1.58 -5.45
C ASN A 33 25.23 1.21 -4.88
N ASP A 34 25.26 0.44 -3.80
CA ASP A 34 26.48 -0.03 -3.13
C ASP A 34 26.71 -1.51 -3.49
N ASP A 35 27.79 -1.78 -4.23
CA ASP A 35 28.11 -3.11 -4.74
C ASP A 35 28.45 -4.09 -3.63
N GLU A 36 29.08 -3.63 -2.53
CA GLU A 36 29.41 -4.50 -1.38
C GLU A 36 28.13 -4.92 -0.66
N LEU A 37 27.20 -3.98 -0.44
CA LEU A 37 25.89 -4.31 0.12
C LEU A 37 25.08 -5.22 -0.81
N ALA A 38 25.09 -4.98 -2.12
CA ALA A 38 24.42 -5.85 -3.08
C ALA A 38 24.95 -7.28 -3.03
N TYR A 39 26.28 -7.44 -2.98
CA TYR A 39 26.94 -8.74 -2.84
C TYR A 39 26.54 -9.43 -1.54
N LYS A 40 26.60 -8.73 -0.40
CA LYS A 40 26.24 -9.24 0.91
C LYS A 40 24.76 -9.66 0.98
N MET A 41 23.84 -8.79 0.53
CA MET A 41 22.41 -9.11 0.51
C MET A 41 22.10 -10.34 -0.35
N ARG A 42 22.78 -10.48 -1.49
CA ARG A 42 22.64 -11.65 -2.37
C ARG A 42 23.09 -12.94 -1.70
N GLY A 43 24.15 -12.90 -0.90
CA GLY A 43 24.58 -14.03 -0.05
C GLY A 43 23.54 -14.37 1.00
N ILE A 44 23.08 -13.40 1.76
CA ILE A 44 22.09 -13.59 2.84
C ILE A 44 20.79 -14.23 2.33
N VAL A 45 20.20 -13.74 1.24
CA VAL A 45 18.95 -14.29 0.68
C VAL A 45 19.11 -15.68 0.05
N ASN A 46 20.35 -16.13 -0.11
CA ASN A 46 20.72 -17.42 -0.65
C ASN A 46 21.47 -18.28 0.38
N HIS A 47 20.92 -18.40 1.59
CA HIS A 47 21.43 -19.23 2.69
C HIS A 47 22.82 -18.82 3.23
N GLY A 48 23.26 -17.57 3.04
CA GLY A 48 24.61 -17.13 3.42
C GLY A 48 25.72 -17.66 2.50
N MET A 49 25.36 -18.07 1.27
CA MET A 49 26.30 -18.63 0.29
C MET A 49 26.79 -17.56 -0.70
N TYR A 50 28.08 -17.44 -0.81
CA TYR A 50 28.79 -16.72 -1.88
C TYR A 50 29.42 -17.67 -2.90
N LYS A 51 29.75 -18.87 -2.46
CA LYS A 51 30.20 -20.00 -3.28
C LYS A 51 29.31 -21.19 -3.00
N ARG A 52 28.90 -21.91 -4.03
CA ARG A 52 27.99 -23.07 -3.93
C ARG A 52 28.46 -24.05 -2.85
N TYR A 53 27.56 -24.37 -1.89
CA TYR A 53 27.79 -25.25 -0.74
C TYR A 53 28.72 -24.71 0.36
N TYR A 54 29.18 -23.45 0.26
CA TYR A 54 29.95 -22.81 1.32
C TYR A 54 29.09 -21.68 1.94
N HIS A 55 28.85 -21.78 3.23
CA HIS A 55 28.01 -20.86 3.98
C HIS A 55 28.89 -20.02 4.90
N ASP A 56 29.19 -18.81 4.49
CA ASP A 56 30.12 -17.93 5.22
C ASP A 56 29.41 -17.14 6.34
N GLU A 57 28.08 -17.05 6.26
CA GLU A 57 27.26 -16.41 7.28
C GLU A 57 25.86 -17.05 7.35
N VAL A 58 25.11 -16.73 8.42
CA VAL A 58 23.72 -17.16 8.55
C VAL A 58 22.87 -16.41 7.55
N GLY A 59 22.14 -17.12 6.71
CA GLY A 59 21.24 -16.57 5.71
C GLY A 59 19.90 -17.28 5.69
N VAL A 60 19.06 -16.87 4.75
CA VAL A 60 17.69 -17.36 4.56
C VAL A 60 17.48 -17.79 3.11
N ASN A 61 16.45 -18.59 2.86
CA ASN A 61 15.95 -18.77 1.50
C ASN A 61 14.91 -17.67 1.21
N SER A 62 15.34 -16.61 0.55
CA SER A 62 14.49 -15.48 0.19
C SER A 62 14.75 -15.04 -1.26
N ARG A 63 14.71 -16.00 -2.17
CA ARG A 63 14.84 -15.78 -3.61
C ARG A 63 13.46 -15.63 -4.24
N LEU A 64 13.33 -14.75 -5.22
CA LEU A 64 12.11 -14.65 -6.02
C LEU A 64 12.00 -15.90 -6.91
N ASP A 65 10.87 -16.58 -6.85
CA ASP A 65 10.58 -17.73 -7.69
C ASP A 65 10.52 -17.32 -9.18
N SER A 66 11.06 -18.17 -10.05
CA SER A 66 11.10 -17.92 -11.51
C SER A 66 9.72 -17.73 -12.11
N VAL A 67 8.68 -18.40 -11.57
CA VAL A 67 7.28 -18.22 -12.00
C VAL A 67 6.82 -16.80 -11.67
N GLN A 68 7.10 -16.31 -10.48
CA GLN A 68 6.74 -14.94 -10.08
C GLN A 68 7.50 -13.90 -10.93
N ALA A 69 8.78 -14.14 -11.20
CA ALA A 69 9.58 -13.29 -12.08
C ALA A 69 9.01 -13.26 -13.52
N ALA A 70 8.52 -14.38 -14.05
CA ALA A 70 7.88 -14.44 -15.35
C ALA A 70 6.59 -13.61 -15.41
N VAL A 71 5.74 -13.68 -14.36
CA VAL A 71 4.55 -12.83 -14.24
C VAL A 71 4.92 -11.34 -14.24
N LEU A 72 5.92 -10.97 -13.43
CA LEU A 72 6.39 -9.58 -13.34
C LEU A 72 6.94 -9.06 -14.67
N ARG A 73 7.65 -9.90 -15.44
CA ARG A 73 8.14 -9.53 -16.79
C ARG A 73 7.02 -9.18 -17.77
N VAL A 74 5.86 -9.82 -17.65
CA VAL A 74 4.68 -9.48 -18.46
C VAL A 74 4.02 -8.20 -18.00
N LYS A 75 3.93 -7.97 -16.68
CA LYS A 75 3.23 -6.82 -16.09
C LYS A 75 4.07 -5.53 -16.08
N LEU A 76 5.39 -5.63 -15.94
CA LEU A 76 6.27 -4.47 -15.81
C LEU A 76 6.14 -3.45 -16.96
N PRO A 77 6.05 -3.85 -18.23
CA PRO A 77 5.83 -2.90 -19.33
C PRO A 77 4.50 -2.14 -19.26
N LEU A 78 3.53 -2.65 -18.50
CA LEU A 78 2.20 -2.06 -18.32
C LEU A 78 2.10 -1.17 -17.08
N LEU A 79 3.15 -1.10 -16.24
CA LEU A 79 3.09 -0.44 -14.93
C LEU A 79 2.70 1.04 -15.03
N ASP A 80 3.20 1.76 -16.03
CA ASP A 80 2.89 3.18 -16.21
C ASP A 80 1.41 3.40 -16.56
N SER A 81 0.83 2.54 -17.39
CA SER A 81 -0.61 2.56 -17.69
C SER A 81 -1.46 2.20 -16.47
N TYR A 82 -1.04 1.22 -15.67
CA TYR A 82 -1.69 0.87 -14.41
C TYR A 82 -1.69 2.05 -13.42
N ASN A 83 -0.56 2.72 -13.29
CA ASN A 83 -0.45 3.90 -12.43
C ASN A 83 -1.28 5.08 -12.95
N ALA A 84 -1.40 5.24 -14.27
CA ALA A 84 -2.26 6.25 -14.88
C ALA A 84 -3.75 5.98 -14.58
N ALA A 85 -4.21 4.75 -14.75
CA ALA A 85 -5.58 4.35 -14.44
C ALA A 85 -5.93 4.59 -12.94
N ARG A 86 -5.02 4.22 -12.03
CA ARG A 86 -5.20 4.48 -10.58
C ARG A 86 -5.25 5.99 -10.27
N ARG A 87 -4.45 6.80 -10.93
CA ARG A 87 -4.52 8.27 -10.77
C ARG A 87 -5.84 8.83 -11.27
N SER A 88 -6.35 8.34 -12.41
CA SER A 88 -7.65 8.75 -12.94
C SER A 88 -8.80 8.40 -11.98
N ALA A 89 -8.80 7.20 -11.41
CA ALA A 89 -9.76 6.81 -10.39
C ALA A 89 -9.66 7.69 -9.13
N ALA A 90 -8.43 8.01 -8.69
CA ALA A 90 -8.21 8.90 -7.56
C ALA A 90 -8.68 10.34 -7.85
N ASP A 91 -8.53 10.84 -9.08
CA ASP A 91 -9.05 12.15 -9.51
C ASP A 91 -10.58 12.19 -9.45
N TYR A 92 -11.24 11.09 -9.82
CA TYR A 92 -12.68 10.95 -9.71
C TYR A 92 -13.14 11.02 -8.24
N TYR A 93 -12.50 10.25 -7.36
CA TYR A 93 -12.79 10.27 -5.92
C TYR A 93 -12.54 11.64 -5.29
N ASP A 94 -11.42 12.30 -5.59
CA ASP A 94 -11.11 13.64 -5.09
C ASP A 94 -12.22 14.64 -5.46
N LYS A 95 -12.73 14.55 -6.68
CA LYS A 95 -13.79 15.39 -7.20
C LYS A 95 -15.13 15.13 -6.51
N ALA A 96 -15.48 13.86 -6.33
CA ALA A 96 -16.75 13.45 -5.72
C ALA A 96 -16.83 13.87 -4.25
N PHE A 97 -15.72 13.83 -3.52
CA PHE A 97 -15.68 14.16 -2.10
C PHE A 97 -15.19 15.58 -1.80
N ALA A 98 -14.96 16.40 -2.83
CA ALA A 98 -14.52 17.77 -2.66
C ALA A 98 -15.45 18.55 -1.75
N ASN A 99 -14.86 19.26 -0.77
CA ASN A 99 -15.59 20.12 0.16
C ASN A 99 -16.62 19.43 1.09
N HIS A 100 -16.62 18.10 1.18
CA HIS A 100 -17.51 17.42 2.12
C HIS A 100 -17.01 17.64 3.58
N PRO A 101 -17.83 18.12 4.52
CA PRO A 101 -17.36 18.57 5.84
C PRO A 101 -16.74 17.44 6.69
N ASN A 102 -17.17 16.21 6.49
CA ASN A 102 -16.77 15.05 7.28
C ASN A 102 -15.91 14.03 6.53
N ILE A 103 -15.50 14.32 5.29
CA ILE A 103 -14.64 13.46 4.49
C ILE A 103 -13.37 14.22 4.12
N LEU A 104 -12.23 13.69 4.48
CA LEU A 104 -10.95 14.21 3.98
C LEU A 104 -10.33 13.24 2.98
N THR A 105 -10.06 13.72 1.79
CA THR A 105 -9.31 13.00 0.75
C THR A 105 -7.81 13.02 1.04
N PRO A 106 -7.02 12.09 0.46
CA PRO A 106 -5.56 12.12 0.58
C PRO A 106 -4.98 13.42 0.03
N LYS A 107 -4.20 14.14 0.85
CA LYS A 107 -3.50 15.33 0.37
C LYS A 107 -2.41 14.91 -0.63
N ARG A 108 -2.42 15.52 -1.81
CA ARG A 108 -1.37 15.33 -2.82
C ARG A 108 -0.23 16.31 -2.57
N SER A 109 1.00 15.81 -2.56
CA SER A 109 2.19 16.67 -2.46
C SER A 109 2.53 17.22 -3.84
N GLU A 110 2.81 18.52 -3.90
CA GLU A 110 3.24 19.19 -5.14
C GLU A 110 4.58 18.66 -5.68
N ASN A 111 5.40 18.11 -4.78
CA ASN A 111 6.73 17.60 -5.10
C ASN A 111 6.75 16.10 -5.41
N SER A 112 5.60 15.45 -5.57
CA SER A 112 5.51 13.99 -5.71
C SER A 112 4.40 13.59 -6.67
N THR A 113 4.66 12.56 -7.48
CA THR A 113 3.64 11.89 -8.29
C THR A 113 3.17 10.65 -7.56
N HIS A 114 1.99 10.71 -6.94
CA HIS A 114 1.41 9.60 -6.23
C HIS A 114 0.86 8.54 -7.20
N VAL A 115 0.99 7.26 -6.88
CA VAL A 115 0.55 6.14 -7.73
C VAL A 115 -0.63 5.35 -7.15
N PHE A 116 -1.17 5.78 -6.03
CA PHE A 116 -2.37 5.26 -5.38
C PHE A 116 -2.46 3.73 -5.35
N HIS A 117 -1.52 3.09 -4.61
CA HIS A 117 -1.72 1.69 -4.25
C HIS A 117 -3.05 1.52 -3.50
N GLN A 118 -3.38 2.46 -2.65
CA GLN A 118 -4.65 2.58 -1.94
C GLN A 118 -5.15 4.02 -2.04
N TYR A 119 -6.47 4.20 -1.94
CA TYR A 119 -7.10 5.50 -1.81
C TYR A 119 -7.80 5.56 -0.44
N THR A 120 -7.19 6.25 0.51
CA THR A 120 -7.60 6.24 1.92
C THR A 120 -8.24 7.56 2.30
N LEU A 121 -9.52 7.53 2.63
CA LEU A 121 -10.26 8.64 3.22
C LEU A 121 -10.05 8.71 4.73
N ARG A 122 -10.33 9.88 5.30
CA ARG A 122 -10.54 10.06 6.73
C ARG A 122 -11.98 10.53 6.98
N ILE A 123 -12.70 9.80 7.82
CA ILE A 123 -14.09 10.09 8.23
C ILE A 123 -14.06 10.78 9.60
N LEU A 124 -14.50 12.02 9.65
CA LEU A 124 -14.27 12.91 10.81
C LEU A 124 -15.37 12.87 11.87
N ASN A 125 -16.57 12.39 11.54
CA ASN A 125 -17.75 12.39 12.41
C ASN A 125 -17.86 11.14 13.30
N GLY A 126 -16.82 10.30 13.37
CA GLY A 126 -16.80 9.07 14.18
C GLY A 126 -17.58 7.89 13.59
N LYS A 127 -18.17 8.01 12.42
CA LYS A 127 -19.03 6.97 11.78
C LYS A 127 -18.27 6.06 10.81
N ARG A 128 -16.93 5.96 10.91
CA ARG A 128 -16.11 5.16 10.00
C ARG A 128 -16.51 3.68 9.96
N ASN A 129 -16.80 3.08 11.13
CA ASN A 129 -17.16 1.67 11.21
C ASN A 129 -18.55 1.41 10.62
N GLU A 130 -19.49 2.28 10.88
CA GLU A 130 -20.85 2.23 10.33
C GLU A 130 -20.84 2.42 8.81
N LEU A 131 -20.00 3.33 8.30
CA LEU A 131 -19.78 3.47 6.87
C LEU A 131 -19.21 2.18 6.26
N GLN A 132 -18.24 1.54 6.90
CA GLN A 132 -17.69 0.28 6.41
C GLN A 132 -18.77 -0.81 6.32
N ALA A 133 -19.61 -0.94 7.36
CA ALA A 133 -20.72 -1.90 7.38
C ALA A 133 -21.74 -1.62 6.27
N PHE A 134 -22.14 -0.36 6.10
CA PHE A 134 -23.06 0.06 5.06
C PHE A 134 -22.52 -0.23 3.64
N LEU A 135 -21.22 0.02 3.40
CA LEU A 135 -20.59 -0.29 2.12
C LEU A 135 -20.53 -1.80 1.87
N ALA A 136 -20.29 -2.60 2.93
CA ALA A 136 -20.29 -4.06 2.82
C ALA A 136 -21.67 -4.62 2.46
N GLU A 137 -22.78 -4.05 2.99
CA GLU A 137 -24.15 -4.41 2.60
C GLU A 137 -24.45 -4.12 1.12
N LYS A 138 -23.74 -3.15 0.53
CA LYS A 138 -23.79 -2.84 -0.91
C LYS A 138 -22.73 -3.57 -1.74
N GLU A 139 -22.07 -4.57 -1.17
CA GLU A 139 -21.00 -5.33 -1.81
C GLU A 139 -19.80 -4.47 -2.28
N ILE A 140 -19.58 -3.31 -1.63
CA ILE A 140 -18.44 -2.43 -1.87
C ILE A 140 -17.33 -2.79 -0.85
N PRO A 141 -16.21 -3.41 -1.28
CA PRO A 141 -15.13 -3.81 -0.38
C PRO A 141 -14.32 -2.58 0.08
N ALA A 142 -14.62 -2.06 1.26
CA ALA A 142 -13.86 -0.99 1.89
C ALA A 142 -13.02 -1.53 3.06
N MET A 143 -11.75 -1.18 3.10
CA MET A 143 -10.78 -1.77 4.02
C MET A 143 -10.21 -0.75 4.99
N ILE A 144 -9.84 -1.20 6.20
CA ILE A 144 -9.19 -0.37 7.21
C ILE A 144 -7.73 -0.81 7.34
N TYR A 145 -6.81 0.06 6.97
CA TYR A 145 -5.37 -0.17 7.05
C TYR A 145 -4.72 0.85 8.00
N TYR A 146 -4.55 0.52 9.33
CA TYR A 146 -4.87 -0.77 9.97
C TYR A 146 -5.74 -0.53 11.21
N PRO A 147 -6.55 -1.52 11.68
CA PRO A 147 -7.49 -1.30 12.79
C PRO A 147 -6.82 -1.24 14.17
N VAL A 148 -5.57 -1.71 14.27
CA VAL A 148 -4.82 -1.75 15.53
C VAL A 148 -3.42 -1.18 15.32
N ALA A 149 -3.01 -0.24 16.18
CA ALA A 149 -1.65 0.29 16.16
C ALA A 149 -0.62 -0.83 16.48
N LEU A 150 0.55 -0.79 15.81
CA LEU A 150 1.59 -1.80 16.04
C LEU A 150 1.96 -1.95 17.52
N ARG A 151 2.07 -0.83 18.25
CA ARG A 151 2.36 -0.84 19.69
C ARG A 151 1.30 -1.54 20.55
N LYS A 152 0.06 -1.68 20.05
CA LYS A 152 -1.05 -2.37 20.72
C LYS A 152 -1.20 -3.85 20.29
N GLN A 153 -0.43 -4.29 19.31
CA GLN A 153 -0.39 -5.69 18.90
C GLN A 153 0.32 -6.52 19.97
N LYS A 154 -0.21 -7.69 20.30
CA LYS A 154 0.38 -8.57 21.34
C LYS A 154 1.87 -8.85 21.12
N ALA A 155 2.30 -9.02 19.87
CA ALA A 155 3.68 -9.31 19.53
C ALA A 155 4.65 -8.15 19.79
N TYR A 156 4.15 -6.92 19.83
CA TYR A 156 4.96 -5.69 19.91
C TYR A 156 4.56 -4.80 21.08
N TYR A 157 3.68 -5.30 21.95
CA TYR A 157 3.19 -4.52 23.08
C TYR A 157 4.37 -4.13 24.00
N GLN A 158 4.53 -2.84 24.19
CA GLN A 158 5.42 -2.25 25.19
C GLN A 158 4.62 -1.20 25.95
N GLU A 159 4.88 -1.09 27.23
CA GLU A 159 4.32 -0.01 28.03
C GLU A 159 4.91 1.32 27.50
N SER A 160 4.07 2.13 26.86
CA SER A 160 4.49 3.39 26.23
C SER A 160 3.52 4.50 26.61
N ASN A 161 4.02 5.73 26.66
CA ASN A 161 3.18 6.89 26.88
C ASN A 161 2.23 7.12 25.69
N ALA A 162 0.92 7.05 25.93
CA ALA A 162 -0.10 7.23 24.89
C ALA A 162 -0.04 8.62 24.22
N ALA A 163 0.47 9.64 24.91
CA ALA A 163 0.64 10.99 24.41
C ALA A 163 1.60 11.06 23.20
N ASP A 164 2.57 10.15 23.12
CA ASP A 164 3.56 10.14 22.04
C ASP A 164 2.99 9.71 20.69
N PHE A 165 1.78 9.15 20.66
CA PHE A 165 1.16 8.55 19.47
C PHE A 165 -0.21 9.15 19.11
N VAL A 166 -0.46 10.38 19.49
CA VAL A 166 -1.75 11.08 19.31
C VAL A 166 -2.25 11.02 17.87
N ASN A 167 -1.38 11.23 16.89
CA ASN A 167 -1.75 11.18 15.47
C ASN A 167 -2.12 9.76 15.03
N THR A 168 -1.39 8.74 15.48
CA THR A 168 -1.70 7.34 15.18
C THR A 168 -3.07 6.97 15.74
N ASP A 169 -3.32 7.26 17.01
CA ASP A 169 -4.60 6.94 17.66
C ASP A 169 -5.78 7.64 16.97
N LYS A 170 -5.63 8.92 16.63
CA LYS A 170 -6.65 9.65 15.85
C LYS A 170 -6.92 9.03 14.48
N LEU A 171 -5.89 8.59 13.77
CA LEU A 171 -6.05 7.99 12.44
C LEU A 171 -6.71 6.60 12.49
N LEU A 172 -6.47 5.81 13.54
CA LEU A 172 -7.07 4.49 13.71
C LEU A 172 -8.61 4.51 13.63
N ASP A 173 -9.22 5.59 14.13
CA ASP A 173 -10.67 5.71 14.17
C ASP A 173 -11.27 6.38 12.91
N GLN A 174 -10.42 6.89 12.02
CA GLN A 174 -10.87 7.73 10.91
C GLN A 174 -10.62 7.11 9.53
N VAL A 175 -9.56 6.30 9.37
CA VAL A 175 -9.14 5.84 8.04
C VAL A 175 -10.01 4.72 7.49
N ILE A 176 -10.36 4.85 6.20
CA ILE A 176 -11.01 3.81 5.40
C ILE A 176 -10.52 3.91 3.96
N SER A 177 -10.15 2.79 3.36
CA SER A 177 -9.66 2.73 1.99
C SER A 177 -10.75 2.20 1.07
N LEU A 178 -11.06 2.96 0.03
CA LEU A 178 -12.00 2.59 -1.01
C LEU A 178 -11.37 1.65 -2.04
N PRO A 179 -12.17 0.92 -2.85
CA PRO A 179 -11.68 0.10 -3.93
C PRO A 179 -10.75 0.89 -4.86
N MET A 180 -9.59 0.32 -5.18
CA MET A 180 -8.58 0.95 -6.04
C MET A 180 -7.85 -0.10 -6.87
N HIS A 181 -8.20 -0.19 -8.15
CA HIS A 181 -7.53 -1.06 -9.13
C HIS A 181 -7.53 -0.42 -10.53
N THR A 182 -6.93 -1.09 -11.47
CA THR A 182 -6.68 -0.57 -12.83
C THR A 182 -7.88 -0.65 -13.76
N GLU A 183 -8.85 -1.49 -13.42
CA GLU A 183 -10.05 -1.77 -14.21
C GLU A 183 -11.33 -1.17 -13.58
N LEU A 184 -11.21 -0.09 -12.77
CA LEU A 184 -12.38 0.63 -12.27
C LEU A 184 -13.02 1.44 -13.40
N GLU A 185 -14.25 1.07 -13.74
CA GLU A 185 -15.08 1.77 -14.71
C GLU A 185 -15.82 2.95 -14.06
N GLU A 186 -16.25 3.91 -14.86
CA GLU A 186 -16.93 5.13 -14.38
C GLU A 186 -18.22 4.80 -13.61
N GLU A 187 -18.97 3.79 -14.05
CA GLU A 187 -20.20 3.33 -13.38
C GLU A 187 -19.90 2.80 -11.97
N GLN A 188 -18.81 2.01 -11.82
CA GLN A 188 -18.38 1.51 -10.53
C GLN A 188 -17.90 2.65 -9.63
N LEU A 189 -17.10 3.58 -10.15
CA LEU A 189 -16.63 4.75 -9.41
C LEU A 189 -17.82 5.59 -8.93
N LYS A 190 -18.81 5.79 -9.80
CA LYS A 190 -20.05 6.50 -9.46
C LYS A 190 -20.82 5.78 -8.36
N PHE A 191 -21.01 4.47 -8.48
CA PHE A 191 -21.73 3.68 -7.48
C PHE A 191 -21.06 3.74 -6.10
N ILE A 192 -19.72 3.63 -6.06
CA ILE A 192 -18.94 3.74 -4.82
C ILE A 192 -19.11 5.13 -4.20
N THR A 193 -18.92 6.19 -4.99
CA THR A 193 -19.00 7.57 -4.47
C THR A 193 -20.41 7.96 -4.03
N ASP A 194 -21.44 7.60 -4.79
CA ASP A 194 -22.82 7.83 -4.43
C ASP A 194 -23.18 7.11 -3.13
N SER A 195 -22.74 5.88 -2.95
CA SER A 195 -22.98 5.11 -1.73
C SER A 195 -22.32 5.75 -0.50
N VAL A 196 -21.08 6.21 -0.62
CA VAL A 196 -20.39 6.93 0.46
C VAL A 196 -21.17 8.23 0.80
N LEU A 197 -21.52 9.01 -0.21
CA LEU A 197 -22.23 10.28 -0.01
C LEU A 197 -23.66 10.09 0.53
N GLU A 198 -24.34 9.02 0.14
CA GLU A 198 -25.66 8.64 0.69
C GLU A 198 -25.59 8.42 2.20
N PHE A 199 -24.58 7.64 2.66
CA PHE A 199 -24.38 7.38 4.08
C PHE A 199 -23.98 8.63 4.87
N MET A 200 -23.22 9.52 4.24
CA MET A 200 -22.62 10.69 4.90
C MET A 200 -23.55 11.93 4.96
N LYS A 201 -24.74 11.86 4.39
CA LYS A 201 -25.78 12.91 4.53
C LYS A 201 -26.18 13.06 5.99
#